data_cbfde67739c673b740412df00033a7da
#
_entry.id   cbfde67739c673b740412df00033a7da
#
_cell.length_a   1.000
_cell.length_b   1.000
_cell.length_c   1.000
_cell.angle_alpha   90.00
_cell.angle_beta   90.00
_cell.angle_gamma   90.00
#
_symmetry.space_group_name_H-M   'P 1'
#
loop_
_entity.id
_entity.type
_entity.pdbx_description
1 polymer ?
#
loop_
_entity_poly.entity_id
_entity_poly.type
_entity_poly.pdbx_seq_one_letter_code
_entity_poly.pdbx_strand_id
1 'polypeptide(L)'
;VLRIIIIGADLGILYFGKKLLERLNLPAKNIFWYFLNPFIIIELTGNLHFEGVMLFFVIWSLYMLDKKRWVLAAILLGVSVSVKLLPVLFLPLFYKYLAPEGLFKKGFWKMKKFYWVTLTTIVITFAPFASKTFISNFSATIGLWFQNFEFNASVYYIIRWIGFQTVGWNIIATVGLILPMVVFICIVLLAVFRKYNTTQKLITGMLLAVSIYFLLATTVHPWYIATPVLLSVFTKYKFPLLWSFMICFSYAAYGANGFNENLLLVAIEYSVVIGVALWEIFIKKLPKKGVVL
;
A
#
# COMPACT_ATOMS: atom_id res chain seq x y z
N VAL A 1 9.57 22.36 -9.86
CA VAL A 1 9.80 22.06 -8.43
C VAL A 1 9.25 20.67 -8.10
N LEU A 2 7.96 20.36 -8.32
CA LEU A 2 7.35 19.08 -7.93
C LEU A 2 8.09 17.86 -8.49
N ARG A 3 8.45 17.88 -9.77
CA ARG A 3 9.19 16.78 -10.43
C ARG A 3 10.56 16.53 -9.78
N ILE A 4 11.26 17.60 -9.38
CA ILE A 4 12.57 17.48 -8.70
C ILE A 4 12.39 16.80 -7.33
N ILE A 5 11.33 17.10 -6.60
CA ILE A 5 11.02 16.47 -5.31
C ILE A 5 10.77 14.98 -5.52
N ILE A 6 9.99 14.60 -6.54
CA ILE A 6 9.69 13.21 -6.84
C ILE A 6 10.94 12.44 -7.25
N ILE A 7 11.78 13.02 -8.15
CA ILE A 7 13.06 12.41 -8.54
C ILE A 7 13.99 12.25 -7.33
N GLY A 8 14.06 13.27 -6.46
CA GLY A 8 14.82 13.19 -5.21
C GLY A 8 14.33 12.07 -4.30
N ALA A 9 13.01 11.88 -4.19
CA ALA A 9 12.41 10.79 -3.44
C ALA A 9 12.74 9.42 -4.06
N ASP A 10 12.68 9.28 -5.38
CA ASP A 10 13.03 8.03 -6.08
C ASP A 10 14.51 7.66 -5.89
N LEU A 11 15.42 8.64 -5.96
CA LEU A 11 16.83 8.43 -5.60
C LEU A 11 17.02 8.05 -4.14
N GLY A 12 16.21 8.62 -3.25
CA GLY A 12 16.15 8.25 -1.84
C GLY A 12 15.66 6.81 -1.63
N ILE A 13 14.65 6.37 -2.38
CA ILE A 13 14.18 4.98 -2.40
C ILE A 13 15.27 4.05 -2.88
N LEU A 14 15.98 4.39 -3.97
CA LEU A 14 17.12 3.63 -4.47
C LEU A 14 18.19 3.45 -3.38
N TYR A 15 18.57 4.53 -2.71
CA TYR A 15 19.60 4.53 -1.66
C TYR A 15 19.19 3.73 -0.43
N PHE A 16 18.07 4.06 0.19
CA PHE A 16 17.63 3.38 1.42
C PHE A 16 17.10 1.98 1.13
N GLY A 17 16.46 1.76 -0.02
CA GLY A 17 15.98 0.46 -0.46
C GLY A 17 17.12 -0.53 -0.66
N LYS A 18 18.20 -0.11 -1.35
CA LYS A 18 19.42 -0.92 -1.50
C LYS A 18 20.01 -1.29 -0.13
N LYS A 19 20.20 -0.30 0.75
CA LYS A 19 20.71 -0.53 2.11
C LYS A 19 19.80 -1.44 2.95
N LEU A 20 18.50 -1.34 2.80
CA LEU A 20 17.57 -2.22 3.49
C LEU A 20 17.64 -3.66 2.95
N LEU A 21 17.75 -3.85 1.63
CA LEU A 21 17.94 -5.16 1.01
C LEU A 21 19.22 -5.84 1.52
N GLU A 22 20.35 -5.12 1.54
CA GLU A 22 21.62 -5.63 2.06
C GLU A 22 21.49 -6.08 3.52
N ARG A 23 20.83 -5.29 4.37
CA ARG A 23 20.58 -5.65 5.78
C ARG A 23 19.66 -6.85 5.97
N LEU A 24 18.73 -7.05 5.04
CA LEU A 24 17.82 -8.20 5.05
C LEU A 24 18.43 -9.45 4.38
N ASN A 25 19.70 -9.39 3.96
CA ASN A 25 20.39 -10.43 3.20
C ASN A 25 19.65 -10.81 1.90
N LEU A 26 19.10 -9.79 1.23
CA LEU A 26 18.46 -9.91 -0.07
C LEU A 26 19.35 -9.29 -1.16
N PRO A 27 19.26 -9.75 -2.42
CA PRO A 27 20.04 -9.18 -3.50
C PRO A 27 19.74 -7.68 -3.68
N ALA A 28 20.75 -6.83 -3.52
CA ALA A 28 20.61 -5.38 -3.62
C ALA A 28 20.06 -4.95 -5.00
N LYS A 29 20.34 -5.72 -6.07
CA LYS A 29 19.83 -5.50 -7.42
C LYS A 29 18.30 -5.58 -7.51
N ASN A 30 17.61 -6.17 -6.55
CA ASN A 30 16.15 -6.25 -6.58
C ASN A 30 15.49 -4.86 -6.58
N ILE A 31 16.15 -3.81 -6.06
CA ILE A 31 15.60 -2.45 -6.07
C ILE A 31 15.30 -1.94 -7.48
N PHE A 32 16.01 -2.44 -8.47
CA PHE A 32 15.81 -2.04 -9.87
C PHE A 32 14.48 -2.54 -10.46
N TRP A 33 13.85 -3.56 -9.87
CA TRP A 33 12.48 -3.94 -10.23
C TRP A 33 11.44 -2.84 -9.93
N TYR A 34 11.74 -1.94 -9.02
CA TYR A 34 10.96 -0.72 -8.79
C TYR A 34 11.58 0.46 -9.56
N PHE A 35 12.85 0.77 -9.32
CA PHE A 35 13.49 2.00 -9.79
C PHE A 35 13.54 2.14 -11.32
N LEU A 36 13.72 1.03 -12.06
CA LEU A 36 13.72 0.99 -13.53
C LEU A 36 12.41 0.49 -14.13
N ASN A 37 11.36 0.30 -13.31
CA ASN A 37 10.06 -0.10 -13.84
C ASN A 37 9.46 1.05 -14.66
N PRO A 38 9.17 0.86 -15.97
CA PRO A 38 8.61 1.91 -16.82
C PRO A 38 7.32 2.51 -16.27
N PHE A 39 6.46 1.68 -15.67
CA PHE A 39 5.24 2.12 -15.02
C PHE A 39 5.53 3.12 -13.89
N ILE A 40 6.51 2.85 -13.02
CA ILE A 40 6.91 3.75 -11.93
C ILE A 40 7.40 5.09 -12.46
N ILE A 41 8.23 5.08 -13.52
CA ILE A 41 8.77 6.29 -14.12
C ILE A 41 7.65 7.15 -14.73
N ILE A 42 6.72 6.50 -15.46
CA ILE A 42 5.60 7.19 -16.12
C ILE A 42 4.66 7.76 -15.07
N GLU A 43 4.20 6.94 -14.14
CA GLU A 43 3.19 7.35 -13.17
C GLU A 43 3.70 8.36 -12.15
N LEU A 44 4.87 8.13 -11.57
CA LEU A 44 5.33 8.99 -10.48
C LEU A 44 6.03 10.23 -11.02
N THR A 45 7.07 10.06 -11.85
CA THR A 45 7.85 11.20 -12.36
C THR A 45 7.18 11.88 -13.55
N GLY A 46 6.57 11.12 -14.46
CA GLY A 46 5.86 11.62 -15.63
C GLY A 46 4.60 12.37 -15.24
N ASN A 47 3.70 11.70 -14.54
CA ASN A 47 2.38 12.19 -14.15
C ASN A 47 2.35 12.94 -12.80
N LEU A 48 3.50 13.13 -12.15
CA LEU A 48 3.69 13.92 -10.92
C LEU A 48 2.90 13.41 -9.70
N HIS A 49 2.83 12.10 -9.52
CA HIS A 49 2.17 11.51 -8.35
C HIS A 49 3.09 11.41 -7.14
N PHE A 50 2.60 11.86 -5.98
CA PHE A 50 3.33 11.94 -4.70
C PHE A 50 3.45 10.59 -3.98
N GLU A 51 2.98 9.50 -4.57
CA GLU A 51 3.23 8.13 -4.06
C GLU A 51 4.74 7.89 -3.86
N GLY A 52 5.59 8.34 -4.78
CA GLY A 52 7.05 8.21 -4.64
C GLY A 52 7.57 8.88 -3.38
N VAL A 53 7.09 10.09 -3.06
CA VAL A 53 7.48 10.82 -1.84
C VAL A 53 7.00 10.11 -0.58
N MET A 54 5.74 9.64 -0.56
CA MET A 54 5.21 8.84 0.53
C MET A 54 6.04 7.57 0.73
N LEU A 55 6.33 6.84 -0.34
CA LEU A 55 7.08 5.58 -0.31
C LEU A 55 8.54 5.76 0.12
N PHE A 56 9.17 6.88 -0.25
CA PHE A 56 10.48 7.25 0.26
C PHE A 56 10.52 7.24 1.78
N PHE A 57 9.58 7.91 2.43
CA PHE A 57 9.50 7.94 3.89
C PHE A 57 9.15 6.58 4.50
N VAL A 58 8.33 5.76 3.83
CA VAL A 58 8.06 4.37 4.26
C VAL A 58 9.35 3.55 4.27
N ILE A 59 10.13 3.56 3.18
CA ILE A 59 11.36 2.76 3.08
C ILE A 59 12.43 3.27 4.06
N TRP A 60 12.57 4.56 4.21
CA TRP A 60 13.48 5.14 5.18
C TRP A 60 13.07 4.78 6.63
N SER A 61 11.78 4.83 6.93
CA SER A 61 11.23 4.36 8.22
C SER A 61 11.58 2.90 8.48
N LEU A 62 11.35 1.99 7.51
CA LEU A 62 11.64 0.57 7.64
C LEU A 62 13.16 0.32 7.81
N TYR A 63 14.01 1.06 7.12
CA TYR A 63 15.45 0.99 7.28
C TYR A 63 15.88 1.41 8.70
N MET A 64 15.33 2.53 9.24
CA MET A 64 15.60 2.97 10.60
C MET A 64 15.06 2.01 11.66
N LEU A 65 13.87 1.43 11.39
CA LEU A 65 13.29 0.42 12.26
C LEU A 65 14.18 -0.83 12.38
N ASP A 66 14.71 -1.30 11.23
CA ASP A 66 15.65 -2.42 11.21
C ASP A 66 16.97 -2.10 11.93
N LYS A 67 17.44 -0.85 11.85
CA LYS A 67 18.57 -0.34 12.65
C LYS A 67 18.25 -0.14 14.14
N LYS A 68 17.05 -0.54 14.60
CA LYS A 68 16.57 -0.34 15.99
C LYS A 68 16.40 1.14 16.40
N ARG A 69 16.44 2.08 15.44
CA ARG A 69 16.19 3.52 15.67
C ARG A 69 14.69 3.79 15.56
N TRP A 70 13.91 3.20 16.46
CA TRP A 70 12.46 3.16 16.36
C TRP A 70 11.78 4.53 16.47
N VAL A 71 12.37 5.51 17.19
CA VAL A 71 11.82 6.89 17.28
C VAL A 71 11.85 7.56 15.92
N LEU A 72 13.02 7.54 15.25
CA LEU A 72 13.15 8.11 13.91
C LEU A 72 12.27 7.37 12.89
N ALA A 73 12.15 6.05 13.02
CA ALA A 73 11.24 5.26 12.20
C ALA A 73 9.77 5.70 12.37
N ALA A 74 9.34 5.99 13.61
CA ALA A 74 8.00 6.48 13.92
C ALA A 74 7.74 7.88 13.32
N ILE A 75 8.72 8.80 13.44
CA ILE A 75 8.63 10.13 12.82
C ILE A 75 8.50 10.01 11.30
N LEU A 76 9.38 9.24 10.66
CA LEU A 76 9.36 9.05 9.21
C LEU A 76 8.06 8.42 8.72
N LEU A 77 7.50 7.46 9.47
CA LEU A 77 6.20 6.87 9.16
C LEU A 77 5.09 7.92 9.29
N GLY A 78 5.12 8.76 10.33
CA GLY A 78 4.18 9.87 10.50
C GLY A 78 4.24 10.86 9.33
N VAL A 79 5.44 11.26 8.90
CA VAL A 79 5.63 12.12 7.71
C VAL A 79 5.08 11.44 6.46
N SER A 80 5.31 10.13 6.27
CA SER A 80 4.74 9.37 5.15
C SER A 80 3.21 9.45 5.11
N VAL A 81 2.56 9.26 6.27
CA VAL A 81 1.09 9.41 6.41
C VAL A 81 0.64 10.82 6.07
N SER A 82 1.42 11.84 6.42
CA SER A 82 1.09 13.23 6.12
C SER A 82 1.21 13.58 4.63
N VAL A 83 2.07 12.89 3.89
CA VAL A 83 2.14 13.01 2.42
C VAL A 83 0.91 12.36 1.77
N LYS A 84 0.56 11.14 2.19
CA LYS A 84 -0.65 10.40 1.77
C LYS A 84 -1.09 9.46 2.87
N LEU A 85 -2.39 9.32 3.08
CA LEU A 85 -2.97 8.55 4.19
C LEU A 85 -2.73 7.03 4.10
N LEU A 86 -2.38 6.50 2.94
CA LEU A 86 -2.25 5.06 2.71
C LEU A 86 -1.41 4.32 3.76
N PRO A 87 -0.26 4.83 4.27
CA PRO A 87 0.52 4.13 5.27
C PRO A 87 -0.16 3.94 6.63
N VAL A 88 -1.27 4.63 6.92
CA VAL A 88 -2.10 4.34 8.12
C VAL A 88 -2.53 2.87 8.15
N LEU A 89 -2.78 2.29 6.96
CA LEU A 89 -3.13 0.90 6.78
C LEU A 89 -2.12 -0.08 7.39
N PHE A 90 -0.86 0.35 7.50
CA PHE A 90 0.21 -0.49 8.02
C PHE A 90 0.34 -0.44 9.54
N LEU A 91 -0.24 0.55 10.21
CA LEU A 91 -0.09 0.75 11.65
C LEU A 91 -0.44 -0.51 12.48
N PRO A 92 -1.56 -1.22 12.24
CA PRO A 92 -1.90 -2.41 13.03
C PRO A 92 -0.81 -3.49 12.99
N LEU A 93 -0.06 -3.60 11.88
CA LEU A 93 0.96 -4.64 11.71
C LEU A 93 2.18 -4.44 12.63
N PHE A 94 2.46 -3.20 13.03
CA PHE A 94 3.56 -2.89 13.96
C PHE A 94 3.32 -3.43 15.37
N TYR A 95 2.07 -3.75 15.73
CA TYR A 95 1.74 -4.32 17.04
C TYR A 95 2.58 -5.55 17.34
N LYS A 96 2.46 -6.60 16.53
CA LYS A 96 3.20 -7.87 16.74
C LYS A 96 4.70 -7.74 16.47
N TYR A 97 5.12 -6.77 15.65
CA TYR A 97 6.54 -6.52 15.41
C TYR A 97 7.24 -5.89 16.61
N LEU A 98 6.58 -4.94 17.29
CA LEU A 98 7.14 -4.20 18.43
C LEU A 98 6.87 -4.89 19.78
N ALA A 99 5.75 -5.59 19.90
CA ALA A 99 5.33 -6.32 21.10
C ALA A 99 4.96 -7.79 20.76
N PRO A 100 5.94 -8.62 20.35
CA PRO A 100 5.68 -9.97 19.88
C PRO A 100 5.07 -10.89 20.96
N GLU A 101 5.35 -10.63 22.23
CA GLU A 101 4.84 -11.39 23.37
C GLU A 101 3.41 -10.99 23.79
N GLY A 102 2.87 -9.92 23.18
CA GLY A 102 1.52 -9.41 23.42
C GLY A 102 1.45 -8.18 24.34
N LEU A 103 0.21 -7.80 24.66
CA LEU A 103 -0.09 -6.67 25.51
C LEU A 103 0.45 -6.89 26.94
N PHE A 104 0.95 -5.81 27.56
CA PHE A 104 1.50 -5.76 28.91
C PHE A 104 2.77 -6.59 29.16
N LYS A 105 3.39 -7.12 28.09
CA LYS A 105 4.68 -7.84 28.14
C LYS A 105 5.82 -7.01 27.55
N LYS A 106 6.98 -7.63 27.41
CA LYS A 106 8.17 -6.99 26.84
C LYS A 106 7.86 -6.39 25.46
N GLY A 107 8.21 -5.12 25.27
CA GLY A 107 7.96 -4.38 24.03
C GLY A 107 6.69 -3.52 24.03
N PHE A 108 5.74 -3.73 24.93
CA PHE A 108 4.49 -2.96 25.00
C PHE A 108 4.70 -1.43 25.11
N TRP A 109 5.57 -0.99 26.00
CA TRP A 109 5.89 0.43 26.18
C TRP A 109 6.58 1.04 24.94
N LYS A 110 7.43 0.25 24.28
CA LYS A 110 8.06 0.66 23.02
C LYS A 110 7.01 0.82 21.92
N MET A 111 6.08 -0.09 21.84
CA MET A 111 4.95 -0.03 20.90
C MET A 111 4.07 1.21 21.15
N LYS A 112 3.65 1.45 22.40
CA LYS A 112 2.88 2.66 22.77
C LYS A 112 3.63 3.93 22.36
N LYS A 113 4.91 4.04 22.72
CA LYS A 113 5.74 5.20 22.35
C LYS A 113 5.88 5.36 20.84
N PHE A 114 6.02 4.27 20.09
CA PHE A 114 6.06 4.31 18.62
C PHE A 114 4.77 4.92 18.05
N TYR A 115 3.61 4.43 18.47
CA TYR A 115 2.33 4.99 18.00
C TYR A 115 2.14 6.45 18.42
N TRP A 116 2.49 6.79 19.66
CA TRP A 116 2.42 8.18 20.11
C TRP A 116 3.31 9.11 19.28
N VAL A 117 4.56 8.73 19.03
CA VAL A 117 5.47 9.54 18.20
C VAL A 117 4.93 9.67 16.78
N THR A 118 4.44 8.58 16.19
CA THR A 118 3.83 8.62 14.83
C THR A 118 2.62 9.56 14.80
N LEU A 119 1.70 9.41 15.75
CA LEU A 119 0.49 10.25 15.83
C LEU A 119 0.84 11.72 16.06
N THR A 120 1.74 12.00 17.00
CA THR A 120 2.21 13.38 17.28
C THR A 120 2.83 14.00 16.03
N THR A 121 3.62 13.24 15.27
CA THR A 121 4.19 13.73 14.00
C THR A 121 3.10 14.10 13.00
N ILE A 122 2.09 13.24 12.84
CA ILE A 122 0.94 13.53 11.97
C ILE A 122 0.22 14.79 12.43
N VAL A 123 -0.09 14.91 13.73
CA VAL A 123 -0.77 16.10 14.29
C VAL A 123 0.04 17.36 14.05
N ILE A 124 1.35 17.35 14.32
CA ILE A 124 2.22 18.52 14.13
C ILE A 124 2.28 18.94 12.66
N THR A 125 2.33 18.00 11.72
CA THR A 125 2.40 18.32 10.28
C THR A 125 1.09 18.88 9.75
N PHE A 126 -0.06 18.47 10.29
CA PHE A 126 -1.38 19.02 9.92
C PHE A 126 -1.78 20.28 10.72
N ALA A 127 -1.18 20.52 11.89
CA ALA A 127 -1.55 21.63 12.78
C ALA A 127 -1.57 23.03 12.10
N PRO A 128 -0.61 23.37 11.19
CA PRO A 128 -0.64 24.66 10.49
C PRO A 128 -1.88 24.88 9.60
N PHE A 129 -2.53 23.79 9.19
CA PHE A 129 -3.70 23.81 8.30
C PHE A 129 -5.01 23.64 9.08
N ALA A 130 -4.95 23.43 10.39
CA ALA A 130 -6.12 23.16 11.23
C ALA A 130 -7.11 24.33 11.21
N SER A 131 -8.26 24.15 10.56
CA SER A 131 -9.37 25.06 10.52
C SER A 131 -10.69 24.30 10.37
N LYS A 132 -11.82 24.94 10.70
CA LYS A 132 -13.15 24.32 10.49
C LYS A 132 -13.36 23.96 9.01
N THR A 133 -12.96 24.84 8.09
CA THR A 133 -13.04 24.64 6.66
C THR A 133 -12.19 23.46 6.20
N PHE A 134 -10.96 23.33 6.71
CA PHE A 134 -10.10 22.18 6.41
C PHE A 134 -10.76 20.86 6.85
N ILE A 135 -11.25 20.78 8.09
CA ILE A 135 -11.89 19.56 8.62
C ILE A 135 -13.12 19.20 7.79
N SER A 136 -13.97 20.17 7.46
CA SER A 136 -15.17 19.95 6.65
C SER A 136 -14.82 19.44 5.24
N ASN A 137 -13.91 20.11 4.54
CA ASN A 137 -13.50 19.73 3.19
C ASN A 137 -12.79 18.38 3.14
N PHE A 138 -11.93 18.09 4.14
CA PHE A 138 -11.24 16.82 4.25
C PHE A 138 -12.21 15.64 4.47
N SER A 139 -13.20 15.83 5.37
CA SER A 139 -14.24 14.83 5.63
C SER A 139 -15.12 14.59 4.40
N ALA A 140 -15.52 15.66 3.71
CA ALA A 140 -16.31 15.58 2.48
C ALA A 140 -15.54 14.85 1.36
N THR A 141 -14.23 15.11 1.22
CA THR A 141 -13.37 14.44 0.25
C THR A 141 -13.26 12.93 0.53
N ILE A 142 -13.10 12.54 1.81
CA ILE A 142 -13.07 11.13 2.19
C ILE A 142 -14.41 10.45 1.85
N GLY A 143 -15.54 11.10 2.20
CA GLY A 143 -16.87 10.59 1.86
C GLY A 143 -17.06 10.39 0.36
N LEU A 144 -16.65 11.38 -0.44
CA LEU A 144 -16.71 11.30 -1.91
C LEU A 144 -15.97 10.08 -2.47
N TRP A 145 -14.74 9.84 -2.02
CA TRP A 145 -13.91 8.73 -2.49
C TRP A 145 -14.49 7.35 -2.17
N PHE A 146 -15.07 7.18 -1.00
CA PHE A 146 -15.58 5.87 -0.58
C PHE A 146 -17.02 5.60 -1.02
N GLN A 147 -17.84 6.64 -1.25
CA GLN A 147 -19.28 6.46 -1.44
C GLN A 147 -19.78 6.83 -2.83
N ASN A 148 -19.01 7.60 -3.61
CA ASN A 148 -19.50 8.13 -4.88
C ASN A 148 -18.54 7.91 -6.06
N PHE A 149 -17.32 7.44 -5.81
CA PHE A 149 -16.33 7.31 -6.86
C PHE A 149 -15.96 5.83 -7.07
N GLU A 150 -16.01 5.39 -8.34
CA GLU A 150 -15.61 4.06 -8.74
C GLU A 150 -14.70 4.13 -9.98
N PHE A 151 -13.62 3.37 -9.97
CA PHE A 151 -12.68 3.27 -11.07
C PHE A 151 -11.82 2.02 -10.94
N ASN A 152 -11.75 1.22 -12.00
CA ASN A 152 -10.90 0.03 -12.10
C ASN A 152 -10.96 -0.86 -10.83
N ALA A 153 -12.19 -1.12 -10.37
CA ALA A 153 -12.43 -1.89 -9.15
C ALA A 153 -12.50 -3.40 -9.45
N SER A 154 -12.10 -4.20 -8.47
CA SER A 154 -12.13 -5.67 -8.55
C SER A 154 -13.43 -6.23 -7.94
N VAL A 155 -13.37 -6.66 -6.68
CA VAL A 155 -14.50 -7.30 -5.97
C VAL A 155 -15.73 -6.38 -5.94
N TYR A 156 -15.52 -5.08 -5.81
CA TYR A 156 -16.63 -4.12 -5.83
C TYR A 156 -17.46 -4.21 -7.13
N TYR A 157 -16.87 -4.38 -8.29
CA TYR A 157 -17.66 -4.50 -9.54
C TYR A 157 -18.51 -5.75 -9.60
N ILE A 158 -18.07 -6.85 -8.98
CA ILE A 158 -18.90 -8.05 -8.83
C ILE A 158 -20.10 -7.74 -7.92
N ILE A 159 -19.86 -7.06 -6.79
CA ILE A 159 -20.91 -6.66 -5.85
C ILE A 159 -21.88 -5.66 -6.52
N ARG A 160 -21.36 -4.70 -7.29
CA ARG A 160 -22.18 -3.76 -8.06
C ARG A 160 -23.09 -4.48 -9.05
N TRP A 161 -22.55 -5.46 -9.79
CA TRP A 161 -23.34 -6.28 -10.72
C TRP A 161 -24.47 -7.03 -9.99
N ILE A 162 -24.18 -7.65 -8.84
CA ILE A 162 -25.22 -8.30 -8.01
C ILE A 162 -26.27 -7.25 -7.58
N GLY A 163 -25.85 -6.06 -7.18
CA GLY A 163 -26.77 -4.97 -6.81
C GLY A 163 -27.74 -4.62 -7.93
N PHE A 164 -27.26 -4.47 -9.15
CA PHE A 164 -28.13 -4.22 -10.32
C PHE A 164 -29.12 -5.36 -10.57
N GLN A 165 -28.73 -6.64 -10.35
CA GLN A 165 -29.61 -7.78 -10.53
C GLN A 165 -30.66 -7.92 -9.42
N THR A 166 -30.38 -7.45 -8.20
CA THR A 166 -31.25 -7.68 -7.02
C THR A 166 -32.12 -6.49 -6.68
N VAL A 167 -31.57 -5.27 -6.71
CA VAL A 167 -32.27 -4.04 -6.30
C VAL A 167 -32.45 -3.03 -7.45
N GLY A 168 -31.83 -3.28 -8.61
CA GLY A 168 -32.04 -2.47 -9.83
C GLY A 168 -31.17 -1.21 -9.94
N TRP A 169 -30.27 -0.92 -8.96
CA TRP A 169 -29.40 0.25 -9.01
C TRP A 169 -28.01 -0.01 -8.41
N ASN A 170 -27.10 0.97 -8.58
CA ASN A 170 -25.77 0.92 -8.02
C ASN A 170 -25.79 1.15 -6.50
N ILE A 171 -25.33 0.16 -5.75
CA ILE A 171 -25.33 0.15 -4.29
C ILE A 171 -24.04 0.73 -3.65
N ILE A 172 -23.29 1.57 -4.40
CA ILE A 172 -22.00 2.12 -3.94
C ILE A 172 -22.11 2.84 -2.59
N ALA A 173 -23.17 3.60 -2.37
CA ALA A 173 -23.38 4.34 -1.11
C ALA A 173 -23.38 3.43 0.12
N THR A 174 -23.92 2.22 0.00
CA THR A 174 -23.95 1.21 1.09
C THR A 174 -22.65 0.42 1.14
N VAL A 175 -22.20 -0.11 0.01
CA VAL A 175 -21.02 -0.97 -0.09
C VAL A 175 -19.74 -0.20 0.22
N GLY A 176 -19.67 1.07 -0.18
CA GLY A 176 -18.57 1.97 0.12
C GLY A 176 -18.35 2.25 1.62
N LEU A 177 -19.37 2.00 2.46
CA LEU A 177 -19.22 2.01 3.93
C LEU A 177 -18.77 0.63 4.46
N ILE A 178 -19.25 -0.44 3.86
CA ILE A 178 -19.00 -1.81 4.34
C ILE A 178 -17.58 -2.27 3.99
N LEU A 179 -17.14 -2.05 2.74
CA LEU A 179 -15.83 -2.55 2.28
C LEU A 179 -14.64 -2.04 3.10
N PRO A 180 -14.55 -0.76 3.50
CA PRO A 180 -13.49 -0.30 4.38
C PRO A 180 -13.49 -1.00 5.75
N MET A 181 -14.65 -1.36 6.29
CA MET A 181 -14.75 -2.12 7.54
C MET A 181 -14.23 -3.54 7.35
N VAL A 182 -14.56 -4.18 6.24
CA VAL A 182 -14.03 -5.51 5.88
C VAL A 182 -12.51 -5.46 5.73
N VAL A 183 -11.98 -4.46 5.04
CA VAL A 183 -10.53 -4.23 4.91
C VAL A 183 -9.89 -4.09 6.30
N PHE A 184 -10.46 -3.24 7.16
CA PHE A 184 -9.96 -3.04 8.52
C PHE A 184 -9.91 -4.36 9.31
N ILE A 185 -10.98 -5.15 9.27
CA ILE A 185 -11.05 -6.46 9.91
C ILE A 185 -9.96 -7.39 9.36
N CYS A 186 -9.81 -7.48 8.03
CA CYS A 186 -8.77 -8.30 7.40
C CYS A 186 -7.35 -7.90 7.85
N ILE A 187 -7.07 -6.59 7.96
CA ILE A 187 -5.77 -6.09 8.42
C ILE A 187 -5.54 -6.40 9.90
N VAL A 188 -6.57 -6.26 10.74
CA VAL A 188 -6.49 -6.65 12.16
C VAL A 188 -6.24 -8.15 12.28
N LEU A 189 -6.92 -8.98 11.50
CA LEU A 189 -6.65 -10.43 11.47
C LEU A 189 -5.20 -10.71 11.04
N LEU A 190 -4.69 -10.07 10.01
CA LEU A 190 -3.28 -10.16 9.64
C LEU A 190 -2.37 -9.74 10.78
N ALA A 191 -2.68 -8.63 11.45
CA ALA A 191 -1.86 -8.10 12.55
C ALA A 191 -1.82 -9.03 13.76
N VAL A 192 -2.92 -9.70 14.07
CA VAL A 192 -3.04 -10.57 15.25
C VAL A 192 -2.52 -11.99 14.99
N PHE A 193 -2.87 -12.59 13.87
CA PHE A 193 -2.60 -14.01 13.63
C PHE A 193 -1.25 -14.26 12.94
N ARG A 194 -0.69 -13.28 12.24
CA ARG A 194 0.60 -13.45 11.58
C ARG A 194 1.77 -13.07 12.51
N LYS A 195 2.88 -13.82 12.43
CA LYS A 195 4.11 -13.53 13.20
C LYS A 195 5.00 -12.55 12.43
N TYR A 196 5.37 -11.43 13.06
CA TYR A 196 6.23 -10.38 12.51
C TYR A 196 7.56 -10.27 13.26
N ASN A 197 8.33 -11.36 13.30
CA ASN A 197 9.60 -11.41 14.04
C ASN A 197 10.80 -10.85 13.26
N THR A 198 10.62 -10.45 12.00
CA THR A 198 11.64 -9.82 11.16
C THR A 198 11.04 -8.68 10.34
N THR A 199 11.87 -7.70 9.95
CA THR A 199 11.45 -6.59 9.09
C THR A 199 10.93 -7.09 7.75
N GLN A 200 11.52 -8.14 7.18
CA GLN A 200 11.05 -8.75 5.94
C GLN A 200 9.61 -9.32 6.07
N LYS A 201 9.29 -9.97 7.21
CA LYS A 201 7.92 -10.46 7.46
C LYS A 201 6.93 -9.32 7.66
N LEU A 202 7.37 -8.22 8.28
CA LEU A 202 6.55 -7.01 8.39
C LEU A 202 6.24 -6.43 7.00
N ILE A 203 7.25 -6.27 6.14
CA ILE A 203 7.06 -5.80 4.75
C ILE A 203 6.13 -6.75 3.97
N THR A 204 6.28 -8.06 4.16
CA THR A 204 5.35 -9.03 3.55
C THR A 204 3.92 -8.84 4.04
N GLY A 205 3.73 -8.55 5.33
CA GLY A 205 2.40 -8.20 5.87
C GLY A 205 1.85 -6.91 5.29
N MET A 206 2.69 -5.88 5.13
CA MET A 206 2.31 -4.62 4.49
C MET A 206 1.88 -4.83 3.03
N LEU A 207 2.61 -5.66 2.27
CA LEU A 207 2.25 -6.02 0.90
C LEU A 207 0.87 -6.70 0.85
N LEU A 208 0.62 -7.67 1.72
CA LEU A 208 -0.69 -8.35 1.76
C LEU A 208 -1.81 -7.40 2.17
N ALA A 209 -1.58 -6.55 3.17
CA ALA A 209 -2.56 -5.58 3.64
C ALA A 209 -2.97 -4.59 2.54
N VAL A 210 -2.00 -4.00 1.82
CA VAL A 210 -2.30 -3.06 0.74
C VAL A 210 -2.92 -3.77 -0.47
N SER A 211 -2.56 -5.03 -0.74
CA SER A 211 -3.20 -5.82 -1.79
C SER A 211 -4.67 -6.12 -1.47
N ILE A 212 -4.98 -6.52 -0.24
CA ILE A 212 -6.38 -6.71 0.22
C ILE A 212 -7.15 -5.40 0.09
N TYR A 213 -6.56 -4.28 0.50
CA TYR A 213 -7.20 -2.97 0.39
C TYR A 213 -7.56 -2.64 -1.07
N PHE A 214 -6.61 -2.77 -2.01
CA PHE A 214 -6.89 -2.45 -3.41
C PHE A 214 -7.85 -3.44 -4.09
N LEU A 215 -7.84 -4.72 -3.69
CA LEU A 215 -8.81 -5.69 -4.21
C LEU A 215 -10.24 -5.43 -3.72
N LEU A 216 -10.41 -4.78 -2.58
CA LEU A 216 -11.72 -4.44 -1.98
C LEU A 216 -12.11 -2.97 -2.19
N ALA A 217 -11.21 -2.12 -2.70
CA ALA A 217 -11.50 -0.71 -2.94
C ALA A 217 -12.51 -0.52 -4.08
N THR A 218 -13.31 0.55 -4.00
CA THR A 218 -14.18 0.99 -5.09
C THR A 218 -13.40 1.69 -6.19
N THR A 219 -12.18 2.15 -5.89
CA THR A 219 -11.32 2.94 -6.78
C THR A 219 -9.89 2.50 -6.68
N VAL A 220 -9.28 2.12 -7.81
CA VAL A 220 -7.86 1.75 -7.90
C VAL A 220 -7.22 2.48 -9.08
N HIS A 221 -6.64 3.61 -8.79
CA HIS A 221 -5.87 4.34 -9.81
C HIS A 221 -4.53 3.67 -10.11
N PRO A 222 -4.02 3.79 -11.36
CA PRO A 222 -2.75 3.17 -11.75
C PRO A 222 -1.62 3.44 -10.75
N TRP A 223 -1.33 4.68 -10.43
CA TRP A 223 -0.23 5.07 -9.55
C TRP A 223 -0.27 4.46 -8.13
N TYR A 224 -1.44 3.95 -7.67
CA TYR A 224 -1.53 3.25 -6.38
C TYR A 224 -0.70 1.97 -6.35
N ILE A 225 -0.55 1.32 -7.51
CA ILE A 225 0.19 0.06 -7.62
C ILE A 225 1.70 0.23 -7.39
N ALA A 226 2.22 1.45 -7.40
CA ALA A 226 3.59 1.74 -6.99
C ALA A 226 3.91 1.20 -5.57
N THR A 227 2.93 1.24 -4.66
CA THR A 227 3.10 0.74 -3.28
C THR A 227 3.32 -0.79 -3.24
N PRO A 228 2.46 -1.66 -3.76
CA PRO A 228 2.73 -3.09 -3.78
C PRO A 228 3.96 -3.45 -4.62
N VAL A 229 4.27 -2.74 -5.71
CA VAL A 229 5.50 -2.96 -6.49
C VAL A 229 6.73 -2.75 -5.63
N LEU A 230 6.84 -1.62 -4.92
CA LEU A 230 8.00 -1.36 -4.04
C LEU A 230 8.11 -2.39 -2.92
N LEU A 231 7.01 -2.72 -2.24
CA LEU A 231 7.03 -3.70 -1.15
C LEU A 231 7.40 -5.10 -1.66
N SER A 232 7.05 -5.46 -2.89
CA SER A 232 7.38 -6.76 -3.50
C SER A 232 8.88 -6.98 -3.67
N VAL A 233 9.66 -5.90 -3.84
CA VAL A 233 11.14 -5.94 -3.98
C VAL A 233 11.81 -6.64 -2.78
N PHE A 234 11.23 -6.50 -1.59
CA PHE A 234 11.72 -7.07 -0.33
C PHE A 234 11.11 -8.44 0.01
N THR A 235 10.26 -8.96 -0.86
CA THR A 235 9.52 -10.21 -0.63
C THR A 235 9.80 -11.25 -1.70
N LYS A 236 9.23 -12.44 -1.51
CA LYS A 236 9.26 -13.51 -2.51
C LYS A 236 8.20 -13.36 -3.60
N TYR A 237 7.21 -12.50 -3.40
CA TYR A 237 6.06 -12.33 -4.28
C TYR A 237 6.39 -11.40 -5.44
N LYS A 238 5.97 -11.77 -6.63
CA LYS A 238 6.21 -11.04 -7.88
C LYS A 238 4.92 -10.61 -8.58
N PHE A 239 3.75 -11.06 -8.08
CA PHE A 239 2.46 -10.64 -8.65
C PHE A 239 2.29 -9.12 -8.73
N PRO A 240 2.87 -8.27 -7.83
CA PRO A 240 2.74 -6.82 -8.00
C PRO A 240 3.51 -6.27 -9.21
N LEU A 241 4.59 -6.92 -9.62
CA LEU A 241 5.31 -6.56 -10.86
C LEU A 241 4.42 -6.83 -12.07
N LEU A 242 3.71 -7.98 -12.08
CA LEU A 242 2.72 -8.27 -13.10
C LEU A 242 1.56 -7.26 -13.06
N TRP A 243 1.10 -6.91 -11.86
CA TRP A 243 0.05 -5.91 -11.70
C TRP A 243 0.45 -4.55 -12.28
N SER A 244 1.70 -4.11 -12.09
CA SER A 244 2.17 -2.86 -12.69
C SER A 244 2.14 -2.83 -14.23
N PHE A 245 2.13 -4.00 -14.86
CA PHE A 245 1.90 -4.11 -16.31
C PHE A 245 0.41 -4.15 -16.64
N MET A 246 -0.36 -4.98 -15.92
CA MET A 246 -1.79 -5.19 -16.21
C MET A 246 -2.62 -3.94 -15.94
N ILE A 247 -2.27 -3.13 -14.94
CA ILE A 247 -3.00 -1.90 -14.58
C ILE A 247 -3.05 -0.89 -15.73
N CYS A 248 -2.14 -0.98 -16.70
CA CYS A 248 -2.17 -0.14 -17.89
C CYS A 248 -3.46 -0.30 -18.72
N PHE A 249 -4.18 -1.43 -18.57
CA PHE A 249 -5.48 -1.64 -19.23
C PHE A 249 -6.55 -0.66 -18.75
N SER A 250 -6.43 -0.14 -17.53
CA SER A 250 -7.35 0.86 -17.00
C SER A 250 -7.35 2.17 -17.79
N TYR A 251 -6.26 2.49 -18.51
CA TYR A 251 -6.20 3.67 -19.38
C TYR A 251 -7.13 3.58 -20.60
N ALA A 252 -7.57 2.38 -20.97
CA ALA A 252 -8.58 2.21 -22.02
C ALA A 252 -9.92 2.89 -21.68
N ALA A 253 -10.14 3.26 -20.40
CA ALA A 253 -11.31 4.03 -19.99
C ALA A 253 -11.32 5.47 -20.52
N TYR A 254 -10.16 6.01 -20.91
CA TYR A 254 -10.02 7.38 -21.39
C TYR A 254 -9.93 7.40 -22.92
N GLY A 255 -11.07 7.42 -23.59
CA GLY A 255 -11.16 7.44 -25.06
C GLY A 255 -11.54 8.82 -25.60
N ALA A 256 -11.51 8.95 -26.93
CA ALA A 256 -11.93 10.18 -27.64
C ALA A 256 -13.39 10.57 -27.37
N ASN A 257 -14.23 9.59 -27.02
CA ASN A 257 -15.67 9.78 -26.77
C ASN A 257 -16.01 10.00 -25.28
N GLY A 258 -15.00 10.30 -24.45
CA GLY A 258 -15.17 10.50 -23.01
C GLY A 258 -14.74 9.27 -22.18
N PHE A 259 -15.12 9.30 -20.90
CA PHE A 259 -14.78 8.28 -19.93
C PHE A 259 -15.77 7.10 -20.02
N ASN A 260 -15.26 5.92 -20.35
CA ASN A 260 -16.03 4.68 -20.33
C ASN A 260 -15.12 3.47 -20.04
N GLU A 261 -15.33 2.80 -18.92
CA GLU A 261 -14.52 1.65 -18.53
C GLU A 261 -14.89 0.38 -19.33
N ASN A 262 -13.88 -0.26 -19.87
CA ASN A 262 -14.03 -1.57 -20.49
C ASN A 262 -13.92 -2.66 -19.41
N LEU A 263 -15.09 -3.13 -18.92
CA LEU A 263 -15.15 -4.13 -17.84
C LEU A 263 -14.49 -5.46 -18.21
N LEU A 264 -14.38 -5.81 -19.51
CA LEU A 264 -13.66 -7.00 -19.94
C LEU A 264 -12.15 -6.86 -19.66
N LEU A 265 -11.56 -5.70 -19.96
CA LEU A 265 -10.15 -5.45 -19.67
C LEU A 265 -9.89 -5.43 -18.16
N VAL A 266 -10.79 -4.86 -17.37
CA VAL A 266 -10.72 -4.90 -15.90
C VAL A 266 -10.80 -6.34 -15.40
N ALA A 267 -11.72 -7.16 -15.94
CA ALA A 267 -11.85 -8.57 -15.57
C ALA A 267 -10.59 -9.37 -15.91
N ILE A 268 -9.97 -9.13 -17.08
CA ILE A 268 -8.71 -9.77 -17.49
C ILE A 268 -7.59 -9.36 -16.52
N GLU A 269 -7.44 -8.06 -16.23
CA GLU A 269 -6.43 -7.55 -15.28
C GLU A 269 -6.50 -8.31 -13.96
N TYR A 270 -7.65 -8.26 -13.30
CA TYR A 270 -7.79 -8.85 -11.97
C TYR A 270 -7.77 -10.38 -11.96
N SER A 271 -8.28 -11.05 -13.01
CA SER A 271 -8.19 -12.51 -13.12
C SER A 271 -6.75 -12.98 -13.18
N VAL A 272 -5.90 -12.31 -13.97
CA VAL A 272 -4.48 -12.62 -14.11
C VAL A 272 -3.74 -12.30 -12.81
N VAL A 273 -3.95 -11.12 -12.23
CA VAL A 273 -3.26 -10.68 -11.01
C VAL A 273 -3.62 -11.55 -9.82
N ILE A 274 -4.92 -11.82 -9.60
CA ILE A 274 -5.39 -12.67 -8.51
C ILE A 274 -4.91 -14.11 -8.72
N GLY A 275 -5.01 -14.64 -9.95
CA GLY A 275 -4.56 -16.00 -10.29
C GLY A 275 -3.08 -16.19 -9.94
N VAL A 276 -2.21 -15.25 -10.35
CA VAL A 276 -0.77 -15.32 -10.02
C VAL A 276 -0.52 -15.10 -8.53
N ALA A 277 -1.25 -14.19 -7.87
CA ALA A 277 -1.13 -14.00 -6.43
C ALA A 277 -1.48 -15.27 -5.64
N LEU A 278 -2.60 -15.93 -5.97
CA LEU A 278 -3.01 -17.18 -5.34
C LEU A 278 -2.00 -18.31 -5.61
N TRP A 279 -1.51 -18.42 -6.85
CA TRP A 279 -0.47 -19.39 -7.18
C TRP A 279 0.80 -19.17 -6.37
N GLU A 280 1.28 -17.90 -6.24
CA GLU A 280 2.48 -17.58 -5.45
C GLU A 280 2.29 -17.79 -3.94
N ILE A 281 1.07 -17.57 -3.43
CA ILE A 281 0.77 -17.69 -1.98
C ILE A 281 0.61 -19.15 -1.57
N PHE A 282 -0.15 -19.94 -2.35
CA PHE A 282 -0.62 -21.25 -1.94
C PHE A 282 0.06 -22.43 -2.65
N ILE A 283 0.46 -22.28 -3.92
CA ILE A 283 0.92 -23.39 -4.75
C ILE A 283 2.44 -23.40 -4.90
N LYS A 284 3.05 -22.24 -5.12
CA LYS A 284 4.49 -22.12 -5.36
C LYS A 284 5.29 -22.56 -4.12
N LYS A 285 5.69 -23.84 -4.10
CA LYS A 285 6.67 -24.33 -3.12
C LYS A 285 7.98 -23.59 -3.36
N LEU A 286 8.43 -22.80 -2.37
CA LEU A 286 9.77 -22.23 -2.42
C LEU A 286 10.78 -23.38 -2.44
N PRO A 287 11.84 -23.30 -3.27
CA PRO A 287 12.98 -24.18 -3.07
C PRO A 287 13.41 -23.99 -1.61
N LYS A 288 13.44 -25.08 -0.85
CA LYS A 288 14.09 -25.09 0.46
C LYS A 288 15.47 -24.50 0.21
N LYS A 289 15.90 -23.53 1.04
CA LYS A 289 17.31 -23.09 1.05
C LYS A 289 18.15 -24.37 1.21
N GLY A 290 18.49 -24.97 0.11
CA GLY A 290 19.29 -26.16 -0.03
C GLY A 290 20.67 -25.71 -0.42
N VAL A 291 21.60 -25.97 0.50
CA VAL A 291 22.98 -26.38 0.23
C VAL A 291 23.50 -25.84 -1.12
N VAL A 292 24.22 -24.73 -1.02
CA VAL A 292 25.24 -24.39 -2.02
C VAL A 292 26.28 -25.52 -1.94
N LEU A 293 26.31 -26.40 -2.96
CA LEU A 293 27.49 -27.20 -3.26
C LEU A 293 28.55 -26.26 -3.83
#